data_0a53e57f41f3fff22246f9cd9dd2384e
#
_entry.id   0a53e57f41f3fff22246f9cd9dd2384e
#
_cell.length_a   1.000
_cell.length_b   1.000
_cell.length_c   1.000
_cell.angle_alpha   90.00
_cell.angle_beta   90.00
_cell.angle_gamma   90.00
#
_symmetry.space_group_name_H-M   'P 1'
#
loop_
_entity.id
_entity.type
_entity.pdbx_description
1 polymer ?
#
loop_
_entity_poly.entity_id
_entity_poly.type
_entity_poly.pdbx_seq_one_letter_code
_entity_poly.pdbx_strand_id
1 'polypeptide(L)'
;MKNLFLILAFSILTACGQKPNSEEDIISEERSNILEKMTYTLDTLMVDSGEELFDLKDLSIFGKRNYLSISQNDSLLYYFDRHRFILHEINLNSLKLIDNYPFEEEGPDGVGRFVYTFKSLPNNQFYVRDLFGTSWFFSKDGRKLANLELNVEELLKATNLENFSISNELSVDLKRKKLYSLPSSFKSSELYFAVMESMGQTGRILKIPELEKSFNYKVETKGDGDGAEGRGEQVFLQQLNDLVLISSTVGNAIYVYDPKLDSLFFKEFPHELTPLEKDIELKNEVFSRKEFQAESDKLHTQIDYWDFYWDEQTKRYYRFASIGLPLANIDSPKKYEYYMFAYDKDLTVKGETKLEGLSELPIGGFFKDSKLYSYVNVDDEMGFAVFTFNF
;
A
#
# COMPACT_ATOMS: atom_id res chain seq x y z
N MET A 1 74.02 31.86 34.25
CA MET A 1 74.98 32.59 33.38
C MET A 1 74.61 32.27 31.94
N LYS A 2 74.55 33.31 31.15
CA LYS A 2 74.42 33.45 29.70
C LYS A 2 73.06 33.12 29.06
N ASN A 3 72.31 34.23 28.87
CA ASN A 3 71.23 34.43 27.90
C ASN A 3 71.68 34.17 26.48
N LEU A 4 70.77 33.55 25.69
CA LEU A 4 70.89 33.65 24.25
C LEU A 4 69.49 34.00 23.70
N PHE A 5 69.36 35.28 23.27
CA PHE A 5 68.27 35.81 22.52
C PHE A 5 68.35 35.30 21.08
N LEU A 6 67.32 34.70 20.58
CA LEU A 6 67.14 34.44 19.15
C LEU A 6 66.02 35.35 18.59
N ILE A 7 66.47 36.32 17.77
CA ILE A 7 65.61 37.24 17.03
C ILE A 7 65.02 36.48 15.82
N LEU A 8 63.72 36.32 15.74
CA LEU A 8 63.05 35.78 14.57
C LEU A 8 62.52 36.95 13.72
N ALA A 9 63.10 37.12 12.54
CA ALA A 9 62.67 38.16 11.57
C ALA A 9 61.37 37.77 10.90
N PHE A 10 60.39 38.63 10.99
CA PHE A 10 59.08 38.54 10.31
C PHE A 10 59.20 39.14 8.92
N SER A 11 59.21 38.31 7.88
CA SER A 11 59.12 38.75 6.48
C SER A 11 57.65 38.77 6.07
N ILE A 12 57.14 39.98 5.88
CA ILE A 12 55.81 40.22 5.31
C ILE A 12 55.88 40.04 3.79
N LEU A 13 55.27 38.97 3.27
CA LEU A 13 55.04 38.83 1.84
C LEU A 13 53.60 39.32 1.55
N THR A 14 53.48 40.47 0.93
CA THR A 14 52.23 40.96 0.31
C THR A 14 51.99 40.15 -0.96
N ALA A 15 51.10 39.18 -0.90
CA ALA A 15 50.54 38.55 -2.08
C ALA A 15 49.24 39.27 -2.49
N CYS A 16 49.24 39.89 -3.65
CA CYS A 16 48.05 40.33 -4.35
C CYS A 16 47.17 39.14 -4.66
N GLY A 17 46.06 39.01 -3.94
CA GLY A 17 45.05 37.97 -4.22
C GLY A 17 44.17 38.46 -5.38
N GLN A 18 44.29 37.81 -6.53
CA GLN A 18 43.21 37.70 -7.49
C GLN A 18 42.06 36.93 -6.84
N LYS A 19 40.84 37.53 -6.83
CA LYS A 19 39.63 36.77 -6.50
C LYS A 19 39.47 35.66 -7.52
N PRO A 20 39.32 34.39 -7.13
CA PRO A 20 38.74 33.41 -8.03
C PRO A 20 37.29 33.71 -8.18
N ASN A 21 36.86 34.02 -9.38
CA ASN A 21 35.45 33.84 -9.81
C ASN A 21 35.25 32.31 -9.86
N SER A 22 34.89 31.73 -8.76
CA SER A 22 34.20 30.45 -8.77
C SER A 22 32.72 30.75 -8.75
N GLU A 23 32.13 31.01 -9.90
CA GLU A 23 30.82 30.47 -10.19
C GLU A 23 31.04 28.95 -10.14
N GLU A 24 30.77 28.36 -8.98
CA GLU A 24 30.47 26.95 -8.91
C GLU A 24 29.23 26.77 -9.81
N ASP A 25 29.47 26.26 -11.01
CA ASP A 25 28.46 25.57 -11.78
C ASP A 25 27.88 24.50 -10.86
N ILE A 26 26.81 24.84 -10.15
CA ILE A 26 25.86 23.87 -9.64
C ILE A 26 25.25 23.30 -10.92
N ILE A 27 25.90 22.27 -11.45
CA ILE A 27 25.28 21.37 -12.40
C ILE A 27 24.08 20.80 -11.64
N SER A 28 22.94 21.45 -11.80
CA SER A 28 21.67 20.79 -11.54
C SER A 28 21.70 19.59 -12.47
N GLU A 29 21.94 18.39 -11.90
CA GLU A 29 21.61 17.17 -12.62
C GLU A 29 20.15 17.35 -13.02
N GLU A 30 19.91 17.66 -14.27
CA GLU A 30 18.57 17.60 -14.85
C GLU A 30 18.03 16.23 -14.47
N ARG A 31 17.04 16.19 -13.59
CA ARG A 31 16.36 14.95 -13.22
C ARG A 31 15.75 14.40 -14.51
N SER A 32 16.48 13.50 -15.16
CA SER A 32 15.96 12.80 -16.32
C SER A 32 14.68 12.08 -15.89
N ASN A 33 13.53 12.60 -16.35
CA ASN A 33 12.24 11.98 -16.11
C ASN A 33 12.13 10.71 -16.98
N ILE A 34 12.34 9.55 -16.36
CA ILE A 34 12.30 8.27 -17.10
C ILE A 34 10.91 7.94 -17.66
N LEU A 35 9.86 8.62 -17.22
CA LEU A 35 8.49 8.43 -17.70
C LEU A 35 8.06 9.46 -18.74
N GLU A 36 8.92 10.43 -19.12
CA GLU A 36 8.57 11.53 -20.04
C GLU A 36 8.05 11.04 -21.40
N LYS A 37 8.66 9.98 -21.92
CA LYS A 37 8.29 9.37 -23.21
C LYS A 37 7.62 8.01 -23.08
N MET A 38 7.27 7.64 -21.85
CA MET A 38 6.66 6.35 -21.57
C MET A 38 5.32 6.23 -22.31
N THR A 39 5.15 5.08 -22.92
CA THR A 39 3.88 4.62 -23.46
C THR A 39 3.50 3.30 -22.83
N TYR A 40 2.24 2.91 -22.92
CA TYR A 40 1.82 1.61 -22.46
C TYR A 40 0.84 0.96 -23.43
N THR A 41 0.80 -0.37 -23.39
CA THR A 41 -0.26 -1.16 -24.01
C THR A 41 -1.04 -1.88 -22.92
N LEU A 42 -2.31 -2.12 -23.18
CA LEU A 42 -3.23 -2.81 -22.29
C LEU A 42 -3.83 -4.01 -23.02
N ASP A 43 -3.51 -5.21 -22.53
CA ASP A 43 -4.06 -6.46 -23.00
C ASP A 43 -5.00 -7.05 -21.95
N THR A 44 -5.99 -7.83 -22.38
CA THR A 44 -6.84 -8.61 -21.47
C THR A 44 -6.51 -10.08 -21.64
N LEU A 45 -6.09 -10.73 -20.57
CA LEU A 45 -5.77 -12.15 -20.54
C LEU A 45 -6.75 -12.89 -19.63
N MET A 46 -7.30 -14.00 -20.13
CA MET A 46 -8.24 -14.82 -19.37
C MET A 46 -7.56 -16.00 -18.70
N VAL A 47 -8.04 -16.38 -17.54
CA VAL A 47 -7.64 -17.61 -16.86
C VAL A 47 -8.45 -18.77 -17.43
N ASP A 48 -7.77 -19.77 -17.97
CA ASP A 48 -8.39 -21.03 -18.37
C ASP A 48 -8.71 -21.85 -17.10
N SER A 49 -9.95 -21.79 -16.66
CA SER A 49 -10.46 -22.52 -15.50
C SER A 49 -11.00 -23.93 -15.83
N GLY A 50 -11.01 -24.31 -17.12
CA GLY A 50 -11.64 -25.54 -17.58
C GLY A 50 -13.16 -25.50 -17.38
N GLU A 51 -13.69 -26.43 -16.58
CA GLU A 51 -15.12 -26.47 -16.24
C GLU A 51 -15.42 -25.79 -14.87
N GLU A 52 -14.41 -25.29 -14.18
CA GLU A 52 -14.59 -24.64 -12.87
C GLU A 52 -15.13 -23.23 -13.03
N LEU A 53 -16.15 -22.91 -12.24
CA LEU A 53 -16.69 -21.55 -12.15
C LEU A 53 -16.22 -20.89 -10.86
N PHE A 54 -15.48 -19.79 -10.97
CA PHE A 54 -15.08 -18.99 -9.81
C PHE A 54 -16.26 -18.17 -9.30
N ASP A 55 -16.45 -18.08 -7.98
CA ASP A 55 -17.32 -17.05 -7.39
C ASP A 55 -16.52 -15.77 -7.18
N LEU A 56 -16.63 -14.85 -8.14
CA LEU A 56 -15.81 -13.62 -8.21
C LEU A 56 -16.45 -12.42 -7.48
N LYS A 57 -17.60 -12.61 -6.82
CA LYS A 57 -18.38 -11.51 -6.19
C LYS A 57 -17.59 -10.70 -5.16
N ASP A 58 -16.69 -11.38 -4.47
CA ASP A 58 -15.86 -10.75 -3.43
C ASP A 58 -14.60 -10.06 -3.95
N LEU A 59 -14.28 -10.20 -5.23
CA LEU A 59 -13.09 -9.58 -5.83
C LEU A 59 -13.29 -8.10 -6.21
N SER A 60 -13.99 -7.35 -5.36
CA SER A 60 -13.96 -5.88 -5.36
C SER A 60 -12.54 -5.36 -5.02
N ILE A 61 -12.35 -4.05 -5.01
CA ILE A 61 -11.06 -3.41 -4.65
C ILE A 61 -10.49 -3.97 -3.33
N PHE A 62 -11.34 -4.13 -2.31
CA PHE A 62 -10.94 -4.69 -1.01
C PHE A 62 -10.68 -6.20 -1.08
N GLY A 63 -11.51 -6.94 -1.77
CA GLY A 63 -11.38 -8.40 -1.91
C GLY A 63 -10.12 -8.81 -2.67
N LYS A 64 -9.72 -8.06 -3.69
CA LYS A 64 -8.44 -8.27 -4.39
C LYS A 64 -7.26 -8.30 -3.41
N ARG A 65 -7.24 -7.38 -2.44
CA ARG A 65 -6.17 -7.32 -1.44
C ARG A 65 -6.25 -8.44 -0.40
N ASN A 66 -7.42 -8.97 -0.12
CA ASN A 66 -7.62 -9.90 0.98
C ASN A 66 -7.59 -11.37 0.55
N TYR A 67 -8.08 -11.69 -0.65
CA TYR A 67 -8.28 -13.07 -1.10
C TYR A 67 -7.43 -13.48 -2.29
N LEU A 68 -6.75 -12.52 -2.96
CA LEU A 68 -5.73 -12.82 -3.94
C LEU A 68 -4.34 -12.71 -3.32
N SER A 69 -3.49 -13.67 -3.61
CA SER A 69 -2.08 -13.61 -3.21
C SER A 69 -1.19 -14.36 -4.20
N ILE A 70 0.03 -13.84 -4.36
CA ILE A 70 1.02 -14.36 -5.30
C ILE A 70 2.05 -15.19 -4.53
N SER A 71 2.52 -16.28 -5.10
CA SER A 71 3.65 -17.05 -4.56
C SER A 71 4.94 -16.22 -4.61
N GLN A 72 5.90 -16.54 -3.76
CA GLN A 72 7.17 -15.79 -3.67
C GLN A 72 7.96 -15.71 -4.98
N ASN A 73 7.78 -16.67 -5.88
CA ASN A 73 8.47 -16.74 -7.17
C ASN A 73 7.61 -16.22 -8.34
N ASP A 74 6.51 -15.55 -8.05
CA ASP A 74 5.55 -14.96 -9.00
C ASP A 74 5.02 -15.93 -10.07
N SER A 75 5.08 -17.25 -9.78
CA SER A 75 4.62 -18.28 -10.72
C SER A 75 3.19 -18.73 -10.50
N LEU A 76 2.68 -18.55 -9.29
CA LEU A 76 1.35 -18.97 -8.87
C LEU A 76 0.55 -17.80 -8.31
N LEU A 77 -0.72 -17.78 -8.66
CA LEU A 77 -1.74 -16.98 -7.98
C LEU A 77 -2.61 -17.93 -7.16
N TYR A 78 -2.90 -17.51 -5.96
CA TYR A 78 -3.87 -18.15 -5.08
C TYR A 78 -5.08 -17.25 -4.93
N TYR A 79 -6.26 -17.82 -5.18
CA TYR A 79 -7.54 -17.18 -4.94
C TYR A 79 -8.32 -18.00 -3.91
N PHE A 80 -8.65 -17.41 -2.77
CA PHE A 80 -9.49 -18.05 -1.76
C PHE A 80 -10.95 -17.62 -1.96
N ASP A 81 -11.78 -18.56 -2.44
CA ASP A 81 -13.23 -18.41 -2.50
C ASP A 81 -13.81 -18.67 -1.10
N ARG A 82 -14.11 -17.60 -0.39
CA ARG A 82 -14.59 -17.68 1.00
C ARG A 82 -16.03 -18.18 1.13
N HIS A 83 -16.81 -18.18 0.05
CA HIS A 83 -18.18 -18.69 0.07
C HIS A 83 -18.24 -20.20 -0.09
N ARG A 84 -17.31 -20.76 -0.86
CA ARG A 84 -17.20 -22.19 -1.08
C ARG A 84 -16.10 -22.84 -0.26
N PHE A 85 -15.30 -22.04 0.45
CA PHE A 85 -14.11 -22.47 1.19
C PHE A 85 -13.13 -23.26 0.31
N ILE A 86 -12.84 -22.75 -0.88
CA ILE A 86 -11.94 -23.37 -1.83
C ILE A 86 -10.77 -22.43 -2.10
N LEU A 87 -9.56 -22.98 -2.01
CA LEU A 87 -8.35 -22.30 -2.48
C LEU A 87 -8.06 -22.75 -3.90
N HIS A 88 -8.18 -21.86 -4.84
CA HIS A 88 -7.82 -22.05 -6.23
C HIS A 88 -6.34 -21.73 -6.45
N GLU A 89 -5.60 -22.63 -7.09
CA GLU A 89 -4.20 -22.46 -7.47
C GLU A 89 -4.11 -22.27 -8.98
N ILE A 90 -3.64 -21.12 -9.42
CA ILE A 90 -3.57 -20.72 -10.82
C ILE A 90 -2.11 -20.52 -11.22
N ASN A 91 -1.69 -21.15 -12.32
CA ASN A 91 -0.37 -20.92 -12.90
C ASN A 91 -0.36 -19.62 -13.69
N LEU A 92 0.43 -18.64 -13.26
CA LEU A 92 0.53 -17.33 -13.90
C LEU A 92 1.31 -17.33 -15.22
N ASN A 93 2.11 -18.37 -15.52
CA ASN A 93 2.83 -18.45 -16.79
C ASN A 93 1.93 -18.98 -17.92
N SER A 94 1.03 -19.91 -17.61
CA SER A 94 0.09 -20.48 -18.57
C SER A 94 -1.32 -19.91 -18.46
N LEU A 95 -1.61 -19.14 -17.41
CA LEU A 95 -2.94 -18.63 -17.05
C LEU A 95 -3.98 -19.76 -16.94
N LYS A 96 -3.61 -20.85 -16.26
CA LYS A 96 -4.47 -22.01 -16.10
C LYS A 96 -4.68 -22.33 -14.62
N LEU A 97 -5.91 -22.68 -14.29
CA LEU A 97 -6.21 -23.35 -13.01
C LEU A 97 -5.44 -24.67 -12.97
N ILE A 98 -4.69 -24.88 -11.88
CA ILE A 98 -3.91 -26.12 -11.67
C ILE A 98 -4.70 -27.08 -10.78
N ASP A 99 -5.21 -26.56 -9.66
CA ASP A 99 -5.85 -27.38 -8.64
C ASP A 99 -6.79 -26.55 -7.75
N ASN A 100 -7.65 -27.28 -7.03
CA ASN A 100 -8.62 -26.76 -6.08
C ASN A 100 -8.44 -27.47 -4.74
N TYR A 101 -8.20 -26.72 -3.68
CA TYR A 101 -8.01 -27.25 -2.34
C TYR A 101 -9.20 -26.87 -1.46
N PRO A 102 -10.06 -27.82 -1.05
CA PRO A 102 -11.15 -27.55 -0.15
C PRO A 102 -10.64 -27.31 1.27
N PHE A 103 -11.25 -26.34 1.96
CA PHE A 103 -11.04 -26.04 3.37
C PHE A 103 -12.32 -26.36 4.14
N GLU A 104 -12.18 -26.75 5.39
CA GLU A 104 -13.33 -26.95 6.27
C GLU A 104 -13.77 -25.59 6.86
N GLU A 105 -15.09 -25.34 6.91
CA GLU A 105 -15.64 -24.17 7.60
C GLU A 105 -15.50 -24.33 9.11
N GLU A 106 -15.81 -25.51 9.63
CA GLU A 106 -15.85 -25.84 11.05
C GLU A 106 -14.95 -27.05 11.37
N GLY A 107 -14.71 -27.30 12.64
CA GLY A 107 -13.88 -28.42 13.09
C GLY A 107 -12.45 -28.04 13.48
N PRO A 108 -11.59 -29.02 13.79
CA PRO A 108 -10.22 -28.78 14.22
C PRO A 108 -9.39 -27.99 13.17
N ASP A 109 -9.62 -28.28 11.91
CA ASP A 109 -8.98 -27.62 10.77
C ASP A 109 -9.86 -26.54 10.12
N GLY A 110 -10.98 -26.14 10.75
CA GLY A 110 -11.88 -25.13 10.23
C GLY A 110 -11.24 -23.75 10.13
N VAL A 111 -11.44 -23.05 8.98
CA VAL A 111 -10.98 -21.67 8.76
C VAL A 111 -11.93 -20.64 9.39
N GLY A 112 -13.14 -21.07 9.82
CA GLY A 112 -14.20 -20.21 10.32
C GLY A 112 -14.97 -19.52 9.20
N ARG A 113 -16.21 -19.14 9.53
CA ARG A 113 -17.16 -18.57 8.58
C ARG A 113 -16.80 -17.16 8.07
N PHE A 114 -16.08 -16.40 8.88
CA PHE A 114 -15.85 -14.97 8.64
C PHE A 114 -14.40 -14.68 8.26
N VAL A 115 -13.86 -15.43 7.30
CA VAL A 115 -12.51 -15.16 6.77
C VAL A 115 -12.45 -13.73 6.23
N TYR A 116 -11.55 -12.94 6.79
CA TYR A 116 -11.28 -11.55 6.37
C TYR A 116 -10.06 -11.46 5.48
N THR A 117 -9.01 -12.20 5.79
CA THR A 117 -7.76 -12.22 5.03
C THR A 117 -7.28 -13.65 4.82
N PHE A 118 -6.86 -13.94 3.59
CA PHE A 118 -6.23 -15.20 3.22
C PHE A 118 -5.02 -14.91 2.34
N LYS A 119 -3.79 -15.15 2.85
CA LYS A 119 -2.54 -14.78 2.18
C LYS A 119 -1.58 -15.95 2.10
N SER A 120 -0.96 -16.12 0.92
CA SER A 120 0.13 -17.07 0.76
C SER A 120 1.38 -16.62 1.50
N LEU A 121 2.07 -17.57 2.06
CA LEU A 121 3.34 -17.43 2.76
C LEU A 121 4.38 -18.39 2.14
N PRO A 122 5.66 -18.23 2.47
CA PRO A 122 6.69 -19.19 2.09
C PRO A 122 6.31 -20.66 2.46
N ASN A 123 6.88 -21.62 1.71
CA ASN A 123 6.73 -23.05 1.97
C ASN A 123 5.28 -23.57 1.86
N ASN A 124 4.48 -23.01 0.95
CA ASN A 124 3.07 -23.39 0.75
C ASN A 124 2.24 -23.31 2.03
N GLN A 125 2.55 -22.35 2.87
CA GLN A 125 1.74 -22.00 4.02
C GLN A 125 0.84 -20.81 3.69
N PHE A 126 -0.24 -20.68 4.46
CA PHE A 126 -1.20 -19.61 4.32
C PHE A 126 -1.49 -18.98 5.67
N TYR A 127 -1.49 -17.66 5.68
CA TYR A 127 -1.98 -16.87 6.81
C TYR A 127 -3.45 -16.60 6.59
N VAL A 128 -4.26 -16.94 7.58
CA VAL A 128 -5.69 -16.70 7.59
C VAL A 128 -6.04 -15.89 8.83
N ARG A 129 -6.87 -14.87 8.66
CA ARG A 129 -7.41 -14.07 9.75
C ARG A 129 -8.90 -13.88 9.56
N ASP A 130 -9.66 -14.01 10.64
CA ASP A 130 -11.09 -13.73 10.63
C ASP A 130 -11.41 -12.25 10.93
N LEU A 131 -12.67 -11.89 10.78
CA LEU A 131 -13.17 -10.53 11.06
C LEU A 131 -13.02 -10.15 12.55
N PHE A 132 -12.94 -11.12 13.45
CA PHE A 132 -12.84 -10.92 14.90
C PHE A 132 -11.39 -10.84 15.39
N GLY A 133 -10.44 -10.98 14.48
CA GLY A 133 -9.03 -10.82 14.76
C GLY A 133 -8.30 -12.12 15.16
N THR A 134 -8.96 -13.26 15.13
CA THR A 134 -8.30 -14.55 15.30
C THR A 134 -7.48 -14.90 14.06
N SER A 135 -6.33 -15.50 14.25
CA SER A 135 -5.38 -15.73 13.17
C SER A 135 -4.76 -17.11 13.24
N TRP A 136 -4.52 -17.69 12.07
CA TRP A 136 -4.01 -19.05 11.95
C TRP A 136 -3.03 -19.18 10.79
N PHE A 137 -2.21 -20.23 10.85
CA PHE A 137 -1.43 -20.73 9.73
C PHE A 137 -2.03 -22.05 9.26
N PHE A 138 -2.15 -22.17 7.95
CA PHE A 138 -2.65 -23.37 7.28
C PHE A 138 -1.64 -23.89 6.26
N SER A 139 -1.67 -25.18 6.00
CA SER A 139 -1.06 -25.78 4.82
C SER A 139 -1.98 -25.62 3.61
N LYS A 140 -1.45 -25.84 2.42
CA LYS A 140 -2.21 -25.75 1.17
C LYS A 140 -3.39 -26.74 1.10
N ASP A 141 -3.26 -27.90 1.75
CA ASP A 141 -4.29 -28.93 1.82
C ASP A 141 -5.34 -28.72 2.93
N GLY A 142 -5.41 -27.48 3.47
CA GLY A 142 -6.45 -27.07 4.40
C GLY A 142 -6.24 -27.51 5.85
N ARG A 143 -5.07 -28.05 6.23
CA ARG A 143 -4.79 -28.39 7.63
C ARG A 143 -4.30 -27.19 8.42
N LYS A 144 -4.85 -26.98 9.59
CA LYS A 144 -4.40 -25.96 10.53
C LYS A 144 -3.06 -26.35 11.14
N LEU A 145 -2.03 -25.53 10.90
CA LEU A 145 -0.67 -25.80 11.37
C LEU A 145 -0.43 -25.19 12.75
N ALA A 146 -0.93 -23.99 13.00
CA ALA A 146 -0.78 -23.30 14.27
C ALA A 146 -1.80 -22.16 14.42
N ASN A 147 -2.11 -21.82 15.66
CA ASN A 147 -2.75 -20.56 16.00
C ASN A 147 -1.66 -19.48 16.11
N LEU A 148 -1.98 -18.27 15.62
CA LEU A 148 -1.16 -17.10 15.88
C LEU A 148 -1.75 -16.36 17.08
N GLU A 149 -1.16 -16.60 18.24
CA GLU A 149 -1.56 -15.96 19.49
C GLU A 149 -0.81 -14.63 19.65
N LEU A 150 -1.56 -13.53 19.65
CA LEU A 150 -1.01 -12.19 19.81
C LEU A 150 -1.18 -11.74 21.28
N ASN A 151 -0.10 -11.32 21.91
CA ASN A 151 -0.15 -10.70 23.24
C ASN A 151 -0.52 -9.20 23.14
N VAL A 152 -1.68 -8.93 22.51
CA VAL A 152 -2.13 -7.58 22.16
C VAL A 152 -2.40 -6.74 23.40
N GLU A 153 -3.01 -7.32 24.43
CA GLU A 153 -3.43 -6.59 25.61
C GLU A 153 -2.23 -5.99 26.36
N GLU A 154 -1.16 -6.75 26.56
CA GLU A 154 0.06 -6.25 27.19
C GLU A 154 0.74 -5.17 26.35
N LEU A 155 0.79 -5.38 25.02
CA LEU A 155 1.39 -4.40 24.10
C LEU A 155 0.65 -3.06 24.14
N LEU A 156 -0.68 -3.08 24.11
CA LEU A 156 -1.51 -1.87 24.15
C LEU A 156 -1.45 -1.18 25.51
N LYS A 157 -1.46 -1.94 26.62
CA LYS A 157 -1.29 -1.38 27.99
C LYS A 157 0.07 -0.72 28.17
N ALA A 158 1.14 -1.35 27.73
CA ALA A 158 2.49 -0.81 27.84
C ALA A 158 2.67 0.54 27.11
N THR A 159 1.76 0.87 26.19
CA THR A 159 1.77 2.10 25.38
C THR A 159 0.61 3.05 25.71
N ASN A 160 -0.19 2.77 26.74
CA ASN A 160 -1.41 3.50 27.13
C ASN A 160 -2.45 3.59 25.99
N LEU A 161 -2.61 2.52 25.22
CA LEU A 161 -3.52 2.43 24.07
C LEU A 161 -4.62 1.37 24.27
N GLU A 162 -5.11 1.21 25.52
CA GLU A 162 -6.11 0.18 25.87
C GLU A 162 -7.42 0.29 25.09
N ASN A 163 -7.72 1.46 24.54
CA ASN A 163 -8.90 1.69 23.67
C ASN A 163 -8.66 1.39 22.19
N PHE A 164 -7.46 0.95 21.83
CA PHE A 164 -7.10 0.57 20.47
C PHE A 164 -7.22 -0.95 20.27
N SER A 165 -7.37 -1.35 19.05
CA SER A 165 -7.28 -2.75 18.60
C SER A 165 -6.23 -2.90 17.51
N ILE A 166 -5.61 -4.07 17.46
CA ILE A 166 -4.78 -4.43 16.33
C ILE A 166 -5.68 -4.58 15.10
N SER A 167 -5.36 -3.86 14.03
CA SER A 167 -6.12 -3.86 12.79
C SER A 167 -6.27 -5.27 12.21
N ASN A 168 -7.33 -5.45 11.44
CA ASN A 168 -7.49 -6.66 10.62
C ASN A 168 -6.43 -6.75 9.51
N GLU A 169 -5.81 -5.63 9.14
CA GLU A 169 -4.63 -5.63 8.28
C GLU A 169 -3.39 -5.93 9.10
N LEU A 170 -2.96 -7.18 9.03
CA LEU A 170 -1.75 -7.68 9.66
C LEU A 170 -0.81 -8.22 8.59
N SER A 171 0.39 -7.66 8.49
CA SER A 171 1.44 -8.14 7.61
C SER A 171 2.37 -9.09 8.36
N VAL A 172 2.67 -10.24 7.76
CA VAL A 172 3.45 -11.33 8.38
C VAL A 172 4.82 -11.45 7.71
N ASP A 173 5.88 -11.23 8.47
CA ASP A 173 7.27 -11.46 8.05
C ASP A 173 7.81 -12.73 8.75
N LEU A 174 7.60 -13.89 8.13
CA LEU A 174 8.09 -15.16 8.66
C LEU A 174 9.62 -15.21 8.73
N LYS A 175 10.32 -14.56 7.79
CA LYS A 175 11.78 -14.55 7.74
C LYS A 175 12.39 -13.89 8.98
N ARG A 176 11.76 -12.79 9.44
CA ARG A 176 12.21 -12.03 10.62
C ARG A 176 11.43 -12.37 11.87
N LYS A 177 10.40 -13.21 11.79
CA LYS A 177 9.44 -13.54 12.86
C LYS A 177 8.78 -12.27 13.44
N LYS A 178 8.46 -11.32 12.56
CA LYS A 178 7.82 -10.06 12.89
C LYS A 178 6.41 -9.98 12.30
N LEU A 179 5.57 -9.19 12.96
CA LEU A 179 4.27 -8.82 12.45
C LEU A 179 4.17 -7.30 12.45
N TYR A 180 3.48 -6.76 11.47
CA TYR A 180 3.25 -5.33 11.33
C TYR A 180 1.76 -5.05 11.25
N SER A 181 1.29 -4.00 11.94
CA SER A 181 -0.12 -3.62 11.94
C SER A 181 -0.28 -2.12 12.14
N LEU A 182 -1.48 -1.62 11.87
CA LEU A 182 -1.91 -0.24 12.15
C LEU A 182 -2.98 -0.28 13.25
N PRO A 183 -2.60 -0.19 14.54
CA PRO A 183 -3.57 -0.12 15.63
C PRO A 183 -4.56 1.03 15.41
N SER A 184 -5.83 0.76 15.62
CA SER A 184 -6.91 1.71 15.37
C SER A 184 -7.93 1.75 16.50
N SER A 185 -8.62 2.88 16.63
CA SER A 185 -9.72 3.07 17.58
C SER A 185 -10.82 3.89 16.94
N PHE A 186 -12.06 3.49 17.13
CA PHE A 186 -13.23 4.30 16.69
C PHE A 186 -13.39 5.62 17.46
N LYS A 187 -12.66 5.77 18.59
CA LYS A 187 -12.75 6.94 19.47
C LYS A 187 -11.58 7.89 19.33
N SER A 188 -10.63 7.59 18.47
CA SER A 188 -9.41 8.38 18.31
C SER A 188 -9.11 8.62 16.85
N SER A 189 -8.59 9.82 16.54
CA SER A 189 -8.03 10.17 15.24
C SER A 189 -6.49 10.06 15.22
N GLU A 190 -5.92 9.33 16.17
CA GLU A 190 -4.48 9.06 16.20
C GLU A 190 -4.16 7.80 15.42
N LEU A 191 -3.03 7.83 14.73
CA LEU A 191 -2.51 6.70 13.95
C LEU A 191 -1.21 6.18 14.54
N TYR A 192 -1.13 4.87 14.58
CA TYR A 192 0.01 4.16 15.11
C TYR A 192 0.45 3.02 14.19
N PHE A 193 1.74 2.71 14.24
CA PHE A 193 2.34 1.57 13.60
C PHE A 193 2.89 0.62 14.66
N ALA A 194 2.44 -0.62 14.66
CA ALA A 194 2.90 -1.66 15.57
C ALA A 194 3.93 -2.55 14.88
N VAL A 195 5.08 -2.73 15.53
CA VAL A 195 6.09 -3.72 15.20
C VAL A 195 6.07 -4.76 16.31
N MET A 196 5.59 -5.94 16.00
CA MET A 196 5.50 -7.05 16.94
C MET A 196 6.59 -8.08 16.64
N GLU A 197 7.32 -8.45 17.69
CA GLU A 197 8.43 -9.40 17.65
C GLU A 197 7.95 -10.81 18.04
N SER A 198 8.77 -11.82 17.73
CA SER A 198 8.51 -13.20 18.12
C SER A 198 7.09 -13.67 17.79
N MET A 199 6.60 -13.29 16.61
CA MET A 199 5.24 -13.59 16.14
C MET A 199 4.15 -13.07 17.08
N GLY A 200 4.31 -11.84 17.59
CA GLY A 200 3.28 -11.14 18.33
C GLY A 200 3.35 -11.27 19.87
N GLN A 201 4.40 -11.87 20.40
CA GLN A 201 4.55 -12.04 21.86
C GLN A 201 5.04 -10.76 22.54
N THR A 202 5.85 -9.98 21.87
CA THR A 202 6.35 -8.67 22.36
C THR A 202 6.32 -7.67 21.21
N GLY A 203 6.58 -6.40 21.49
CA GLY A 203 6.65 -5.41 20.42
C GLY A 203 6.67 -3.99 20.92
N ARG A 204 6.53 -3.07 19.99
CA ARG A 204 6.40 -1.65 20.24
C ARG A 204 5.40 -1.01 19.30
N ILE A 205 4.87 0.11 19.73
CA ILE A 205 3.94 0.91 18.93
C ILE A 205 4.56 2.29 18.73
N LEU A 206 4.59 2.75 17.50
CA LEU A 206 5.18 4.01 17.08
C LEU A 206 4.08 4.92 16.55
N LYS A 207 4.07 6.19 16.95
CA LYS A 207 3.10 7.16 16.43
C LYS A 207 3.50 7.57 15.00
N ILE A 208 2.50 7.75 14.12
CA ILE A 208 2.68 8.18 12.73
C ILE A 208 1.81 9.42 12.43
N PRO A 209 2.12 10.55 13.09
CA PRO A 209 1.23 11.72 13.14
C PRO A 209 0.97 12.37 11.79
N GLU A 210 1.91 12.30 10.85
CA GLU A 210 1.75 12.95 9.53
C GLU A 210 0.63 12.33 8.69
N LEU A 211 0.22 11.09 8.99
CA LEU A 211 -0.91 10.44 8.33
C LEU A 211 -2.25 10.66 9.05
N GLU A 212 -2.26 11.24 10.25
CA GLU A 212 -3.49 11.54 11.01
C GLU A 212 -4.40 12.53 10.27
N LYS A 213 -3.84 13.33 9.34
CA LYS A 213 -4.62 14.20 8.47
C LYS A 213 -5.66 13.46 7.61
N SER A 214 -5.54 12.13 7.44
CA SER A 214 -6.56 11.29 6.79
C SER A 214 -7.93 11.38 7.47
N PHE A 215 -7.98 11.64 8.76
CA PHE A 215 -9.24 11.84 9.49
C PHE A 215 -9.94 13.15 9.18
N ASN A 216 -9.26 14.14 8.61
CA ASN A 216 -9.85 15.40 8.19
C ASN A 216 -10.73 15.25 6.94
N TYR A 217 -10.49 14.20 6.15
CA TYR A 217 -11.13 13.95 4.86
C TYR A 217 -12.15 12.80 4.96
N LYS A 218 -12.99 12.82 6.00
CA LYS A 218 -14.10 11.91 6.16
C LYS A 218 -15.43 12.66 6.14
N VAL A 219 -16.48 11.99 5.66
CA VAL A 219 -17.87 12.48 5.71
C VAL A 219 -18.75 11.36 6.24
N GLU A 220 -19.54 11.62 7.25
CA GLU A 220 -20.44 10.65 7.87
C GLU A 220 -21.85 11.24 8.03
N THR A 221 -22.88 10.47 7.71
CA THR A 221 -24.26 10.88 8.00
C THR A 221 -24.58 10.64 9.47
N LYS A 222 -25.10 11.66 10.14
CA LYS A 222 -25.68 11.59 11.48
C LYS A 222 -27.19 11.82 11.39
N GLY A 223 -28.00 10.80 11.62
CA GLY A 223 -29.46 10.94 11.59
C GLY A 223 -30.17 9.66 11.98
N ASP A 224 -31.43 9.80 12.41
CA ASP A 224 -32.31 8.69 12.84
C ASP A 224 -32.96 7.93 11.67
N GLY A 225 -32.37 7.94 10.48
CA GLY A 225 -32.94 7.38 9.26
C GLY A 225 -32.10 6.25 8.64
N ASP A 226 -32.60 5.70 7.57
CA ASP A 226 -32.16 4.51 6.84
C ASP A 226 -30.65 4.51 6.48
N GLY A 227 -29.85 3.94 7.38
CA GLY A 227 -28.44 3.59 7.10
C GLY A 227 -27.45 4.76 7.30
N ALA A 228 -26.42 4.52 8.10
CA ALA A 228 -25.29 5.41 8.18
C ALA A 228 -24.44 5.27 6.91
N GLU A 229 -24.33 6.35 6.13
CA GLU A 229 -23.39 6.44 5.01
C GLU A 229 -22.07 7.07 5.53
N GLY A 230 -20.95 6.52 5.11
CA GLY A 230 -19.63 7.03 5.46
C GLY A 230 -18.67 6.95 4.29
N ARG A 231 -17.86 7.99 4.10
CA ARG A 231 -16.73 8.03 3.19
C ARG A 231 -15.52 8.52 3.96
N GLY A 232 -14.40 7.85 3.81
CA GLY A 232 -13.14 8.23 4.45
C GLY A 232 -11.95 7.84 3.60
N GLU A 233 -10.79 8.28 4.03
CA GLU A 233 -9.53 8.00 3.40
C GLU A 233 -8.97 6.65 3.85
N GLN A 234 -8.12 6.06 2.99
CA GLN A 234 -7.46 4.79 3.28
C GLN A 234 -6.03 5.03 3.74
N VAL A 235 -5.60 4.24 4.71
CA VAL A 235 -4.19 4.13 5.10
C VAL A 235 -3.75 2.71 4.79
N PHE A 236 -2.68 2.56 4.03
CA PHE A 236 -2.17 1.30 3.52
C PHE A 236 -0.93 0.86 4.29
N LEU A 237 -0.84 -0.43 4.56
CA LEU A 237 0.32 -1.09 5.12
C LEU A 237 0.82 -2.13 4.12
N GLN A 238 1.98 -1.92 3.54
CA GLN A 238 2.52 -2.80 2.51
C GLN A 238 3.94 -3.24 2.85
N GLN A 239 4.22 -4.52 2.70
CA GLN A 239 5.58 -5.06 2.80
C GLN A 239 6.08 -5.32 1.37
N LEU A 240 7.02 -4.51 0.91
CA LEU A 240 7.57 -4.54 -0.45
C LEU A 240 9.10 -4.42 -0.39
N ASN A 241 9.81 -5.27 -1.13
CA ASN A 241 11.27 -5.23 -1.27
C ASN A 241 12.01 -5.05 0.07
N ASP A 242 11.68 -5.90 1.06
CA ASP A 242 12.25 -5.87 2.42
C ASP A 242 11.90 -4.62 3.27
N LEU A 243 11.15 -3.64 2.77
CA LEU A 243 10.66 -2.48 3.50
C LEU A 243 9.18 -2.63 3.87
N VAL A 244 8.75 -1.90 4.89
CA VAL A 244 7.34 -1.72 5.21
C VAL A 244 6.96 -0.27 4.92
N LEU A 245 6.06 -0.08 3.96
CA LEU A 245 5.57 1.22 3.54
C LEU A 245 4.20 1.48 4.17
N ILE A 246 4.02 2.67 4.75
CA ILE A 246 2.75 3.12 5.30
C ILE A 246 2.39 4.40 4.58
N SER A 247 1.32 4.36 3.80
CA SER A 247 0.89 5.47 2.96
C SER A 247 -0.60 5.74 3.12
N SER A 248 -1.10 6.82 2.56
CA SER A 248 -2.54 7.11 2.55
C SER A 248 -2.99 7.65 1.20
N THR A 249 -4.31 7.65 0.97
CA THR A 249 -4.90 8.29 -0.20
C THR A 249 -4.82 9.81 -0.15
N VAL A 250 -4.58 10.40 1.02
CA VAL A 250 -4.59 11.86 1.24
C VAL A 250 -3.45 12.56 0.54
N GLY A 251 -2.26 11.96 0.52
CA GLY A 251 -1.08 12.64 0.00
C GLY A 251 0.02 11.71 -0.47
N ASN A 252 1.06 12.32 -1.02
CA ASN A 252 2.19 11.59 -1.55
C ASN A 252 3.13 11.06 -0.46
N ALA A 253 3.20 11.73 0.68
CA ALA A 253 4.09 11.40 1.78
C ALA A 253 3.77 10.04 2.43
N ILE A 254 4.80 9.38 2.94
CA ILE A 254 4.70 8.05 3.55
C ILE A 254 5.60 7.92 4.77
N TYR A 255 5.31 6.92 5.62
CA TYR A 255 6.30 6.38 6.52
C TYR A 255 6.94 5.13 5.92
N VAL A 256 8.24 4.99 6.14
CA VAL A 256 9.02 3.83 5.73
C VAL A 256 9.66 3.22 6.96
N TYR A 257 9.37 1.96 7.21
CA TYR A 257 10.08 1.19 8.22
C TYR A 257 11.05 0.22 7.55
N ASP A 258 12.31 0.31 7.94
CA ASP A 258 13.34 -0.63 7.54
C ASP A 258 13.54 -1.69 8.64
N PRO A 259 13.10 -2.93 8.43
CA PRO A 259 13.26 -3.99 9.42
C PRO A 259 14.71 -4.41 9.70
N LYS A 260 15.66 -4.09 8.83
CA LYS A 260 17.10 -4.38 9.01
C LYS A 260 17.75 -3.36 9.94
N LEU A 261 17.37 -2.10 9.80
CA LEU A 261 17.86 -0.99 10.63
C LEU A 261 17.00 -0.79 11.87
N ASP A 262 15.85 -1.44 11.94
CA ASP A 262 14.84 -1.28 12.99
C ASP A 262 14.41 0.19 13.18
N SER A 263 14.26 0.93 12.09
CA SER A 263 14.00 2.36 12.09
C SER A 263 12.79 2.73 11.24
N LEU A 264 12.01 3.69 11.74
CA LEU A 264 10.87 4.30 11.05
C LEU A 264 11.24 5.73 10.70
N PHE A 265 11.04 6.13 9.45
CA PHE A 265 11.26 7.50 9.00
C PHE A 265 10.14 7.98 8.08
N PHE A 266 9.89 9.28 8.13
CA PHE A 266 8.94 9.96 7.26
C PHE A 266 9.61 10.41 5.98
N LYS A 267 8.90 10.30 4.84
CA LYS A 267 9.41 10.67 3.52
C LYS A 267 8.34 11.36 2.70
N GLU A 268 8.68 12.53 2.17
CA GLU A 268 7.89 13.26 1.20
C GLU A 268 8.53 13.14 -0.19
N PHE A 269 7.71 13.25 -1.23
CA PHE A 269 8.17 13.18 -2.60
C PHE A 269 7.93 14.51 -3.31
N PRO A 270 8.93 15.07 -4.02
CA PRO A 270 8.80 16.33 -4.75
C PRO A 270 8.13 16.10 -6.11
N HIS A 271 6.84 15.70 -6.11
CA HIS A 271 6.07 15.57 -7.33
C HIS A 271 5.73 16.96 -7.89
N GLU A 272 5.71 17.07 -9.21
CA GLU A 272 5.47 18.32 -9.93
C GLU A 272 4.18 18.29 -10.75
N LEU A 273 3.73 17.10 -11.20
CA LEU A 273 2.54 16.97 -12.05
C LEU A 273 1.21 16.99 -11.26
N THR A 274 1.25 16.76 -9.96
CA THR A 274 0.04 16.63 -9.15
C THR A 274 0.15 17.43 -7.85
N PRO A 275 -0.98 17.82 -7.23
CA PRO A 275 -0.98 18.28 -5.84
C PRO A 275 -0.32 17.23 -4.93
N LEU A 276 0.48 17.67 -3.95
CA LEU A 276 1.18 16.77 -3.04
C LEU A 276 0.23 16.11 -2.04
N GLU A 277 -0.88 16.76 -1.73
CA GLU A 277 -1.92 16.26 -0.84
C GLU A 277 -3.27 16.92 -1.13
N LYS A 278 -4.33 16.41 -0.52
CA LYS A 278 -5.66 17.05 -0.55
C LYS A 278 -5.61 18.38 0.18
N ASP A 279 -6.30 19.38 -0.38
CA ASP A 279 -6.43 20.72 0.21
C ASP A 279 -7.88 21.20 0.06
N ILE A 280 -8.74 20.79 0.99
CA ILE A 280 -10.15 21.14 0.98
C ILE A 280 -10.74 21.08 2.38
N GLU A 281 -11.65 22.00 2.67
CA GLU A 281 -12.47 21.95 3.88
C GLU A 281 -13.77 21.18 3.66
N LEU A 282 -14.07 20.28 4.58
CA LEU A 282 -15.25 19.42 4.55
C LEU A 282 -16.10 19.59 5.80
N LYS A 283 -17.38 19.36 5.64
CA LYS A 283 -18.27 19.03 6.76
C LYS A 283 -18.16 17.54 7.04
N ASN A 284 -17.44 17.18 8.09
CA ASN A 284 -17.23 15.77 8.46
C ASN A 284 -18.53 15.08 8.91
N GLU A 285 -19.49 15.83 9.48
CA GLU A 285 -20.77 15.33 9.90
C GLU A 285 -21.89 16.05 9.10
N VAL A 286 -22.78 15.28 8.50
CA VAL A 286 -23.91 15.77 7.71
C VAL A 286 -25.21 15.07 8.14
N PHE A 287 -26.36 15.70 7.87
CA PHE A 287 -27.66 15.22 8.37
C PHE A 287 -28.61 14.78 7.26
N SER A 288 -28.14 14.78 6.02
CA SER A 288 -28.93 14.34 4.88
C SER A 288 -28.06 13.69 3.80
N ARG A 289 -28.64 12.79 3.02
CA ARG A 289 -27.99 12.18 1.87
C ARG A 289 -27.52 13.23 0.84
N LYS A 290 -28.28 14.31 0.69
CA LYS A 290 -27.92 15.41 -0.22
C LYS A 290 -26.67 16.12 0.24
N GLU A 291 -26.52 16.40 1.55
CA GLU A 291 -25.30 16.98 2.09
C GLU A 291 -24.12 16.01 1.99
N PHE A 292 -24.35 14.72 2.30
CA PHE A 292 -23.34 13.68 2.15
C PHE A 292 -22.79 13.61 0.73
N GLN A 293 -23.68 13.62 -0.26
CA GLN A 293 -23.29 13.62 -1.66
C GLN A 293 -22.49 14.88 -2.03
N ALA A 294 -22.94 16.05 -1.59
CA ALA A 294 -22.27 17.32 -1.88
C ALA A 294 -20.84 17.37 -1.31
N GLU A 295 -20.63 16.88 -0.08
CA GLU A 295 -19.28 16.81 0.50
C GLU A 295 -18.44 15.69 -0.16
N SER A 296 -19.06 14.58 -0.52
CA SER A 296 -18.39 13.49 -1.26
C SER A 296 -17.97 13.91 -2.66
N ASP A 297 -18.72 14.80 -3.33
CA ASP A 297 -18.36 15.33 -4.65
C ASP A 297 -17.18 16.30 -4.58
N LYS A 298 -17.02 17.03 -3.47
CA LYS A 298 -15.80 17.81 -3.24
C LYS A 298 -14.57 16.91 -3.12
N LEU A 299 -14.68 15.81 -2.33
CA LEU A 299 -13.59 14.83 -2.21
C LEU A 299 -13.26 14.17 -3.54
N HIS A 300 -14.25 13.96 -4.41
CA HIS A 300 -14.03 13.34 -5.72
C HIS A 300 -13.03 14.12 -6.60
N THR A 301 -13.00 15.43 -6.49
CA THR A 301 -12.11 16.28 -7.30
C THR A 301 -10.72 16.47 -6.68
N GLN A 302 -10.47 15.87 -5.52
CA GLN A 302 -9.16 15.90 -4.89
C GLN A 302 -8.27 14.75 -5.39
N ILE A 303 -6.97 14.89 -5.16
CA ILE A 303 -6.00 13.83 -5.46
C ILE A 303 -6.22 12.63 -4.54
N ASP A 304 -6.18 11.42 -5.12
CA ASP A 304 -6.07 10.17 -4.39
C ASP A 304 -4.76 9.49 -4.77
N TYR A 305 -3.86 9.26 -3.80
CA TYR A 305 -2.67 8.45 -3.97
C TYR A 305 -2.94 7.02 -3.56
N TRP A 306 -2.55 6.07 -4.42
CA TRP A 306 -2.82 4.66 -4.22
C TRP A 306 -1.60 3.89 -3.71
N ASP A 307 -1.69 2.56 -3.68
CA ASP A 307 -0.64 1.64 -3.27
C ASP A 307 0.63 1.77 -4.08
N PHE A 308 1.74 1.33 -3.49
CA PHE A 308 2.98 1.08 -4.19
C PHE A 308 2.99 -0.30 -4.81
N TYR A 309 3.74 -0.43 -5.90
CA TYR A 309 4.04 -1.67 -6.59
C TYR A 309 5.55 -1.79 -6.73
N TRP A 310 6.08 -2.98 -6.53
CA TRP A 310 7.49 -3.27 -6.72
C TRP A 310 7.68 -4.13 -7.97
N ASP A 311 8.53 -3.70 -8.90
CA ASP A 311 8.98 -4.50 -10.03
C ASP A 311 10.38 -5.03 -9.75
N GLU A 312 10.47 -6.34 -9.54
CA GLU A 312 11.70 -7.03 -9.20
C GLU A 312 12.73 -6.97 -10.34
N GLN A 313 12.31 -6.91 -11.60
CA GLN A 313 13.21 -6.87 -12.75
C GLN A 313 13.86 -5.51 -12.92
N THR A 314 13.08 -4.43 -12.88
CA THR A 314 13.59 -3.07 -13.03
C THR A 314 14.14 -2.49 -11.72
N LYS A 315 13.93 -3.17 -10.57
CA LYS A 315 14.28 -2.70 -9.23
C LYS A 315 13.72 -1.31 -8.94
N ARG A 316 12.44 -1.11 -9.29
CA ARG A 316 11.74 0.15 -9.12
C ARG A 316 10.43 -0.02 -8.38
N TYR A 317 10.09 1.01 -7.61
CA TYR A 317 8.72 1.18 -7.14
C TYR A 317 7.94 2.02 -8.14
N TYR A 318 6.66 1.69 -8.26
CA TYR A 318 5.69 2.50 -8.97
C TYR A 318 4.53 2.82 -8.03
N ARG A 319 3.95 4.00 -8.20
CA ARG A 319 2.74 4.43 -7.49
C ARG A 319 1.81 5.11 -8.47
N PHE A 320 0.51 4.97 -8.26
CA PHE A 320 -0.49 5.66 -9.07
C PHE A 320 -1.22 6.71 -8.25
N ALA A 321 -1.77 7.70 -8.95
CA ALA A 321 -2.71 8.65 -8.37
C ALA A 321 -3.86 8.93 -9.33
N SER A 322 -4.97 9.42 -8.78
CA SER A 322 -6.13 9.83 -9.56
C SER A 322 -6.70 11.14 -9.07
N ILE A 323 -7.23 11.94 -9.99
CA ILE A 323 -7.98 13.16 -9.73
C ILE A 323 -9.31 13.04 -10.47
N GLY A 324 -10.43 13.09 -9.75
CA GLY A 324 -11.74 13.09 -10.38
C GLY A 324 -12.06 14.39 -11.09
N LEU A 325 -12.69 14.31 -12.25
CA LEU A 325 -13.16 15.46 -12.98
C LEU A 325 -14.49 15.97 -12.39
N PRO A 326 -14.75 17.29 -12.44
CA PRO A 326 -16.02 17.86 -11.97
C PRO A 326 -17.21 17.16 -12.62
N LEU A 327 -18.20 16.80 -11.82
CA LEU A 327 -19.42 16.17 -12.30
C LEU A 327 -20.34 17.22 -12.92
N ALA A 328 -20.91 16.94 -14.10
CA ALA A 328 -21.90 17.81 -14.74
C ALA A 328 -23.22 17.79 -13.96
N ASN A 329 -23.60 16.66 -13.39
CA ASN A 329 -24.72 16.47 -12.48
C ASN A 329 -24.47 15.21 -11.63
N ILE A 330 -25.31 14.98 -10.62
CA ILE A 330 -25.16 13.87 -9.65
C ILE A 330 -25.17 12.47 -10.28
N ASP A 331 -25.87 12.32 -11.41
CA ASP A 331 -26.00 11.04 -12.12
C ASP A 331 -24.93 10.86 -13.21
N SER A 332 -24.03 11.83 -13.38
CA SER A 332 -22.97 11.75 -14.39
C SER A 332 -21.97 10.67 -14.04
N PRO A 333 -21.51 9.87 -15.02
CA PRO A 333 -20.41 8.94 -14.81
C PRO A 333 -19.17 9.66 -14.28
N LYS A 334 -18.58 9.14 -13.23
CA LYS A 334 -17.35 9.66 -12.68
C LYS A 334 -16.21 9.42 -13.67
N LYS A 335 -15.46 10.48 -13.98
CA LYS A 335 -14.27 10.43 -14.83
C LYS A 335 -13.07 10.89 -14.02
N TYR A 336 -11.90 10.37 -14.37
CA TYR A 336 -10.66 10.64 -13.65
C TYR A 336 -9.53 10.95 -14.62
N GLU A 337 -8.59 11.72 -14.16
CA GLU A 337 -7.23 11.77 -14.68
C GLU A 337 -6.35 10.87 -13.83
N TYR A 338 -5.44 10.16 -14.48
CA TYR A 338 -4.58 9.19 -13.81
C TYR A 338 -3.11 9.55 -14.02
N TYR A 339 -2.33 9.30 -12.99
CA TYR A 339 -0.91 9.62 -12.96
C TYR A 339 -0.11 8.42 -12.47
N MET A 340 1.12 8.31 -12.95
CA MET A 340 2.07 7.27 -12.56
C MET A 340 3.39 7.92 -12.13
N PHE A 341 3.94 7.43 -11.05
CA PHE A 341 5.22 7.84 -10.49
C PHE A 341 6.14 6.63 -10.43
N ALA A 342 7.41 6.84 -10.77
CA ALA A 342 8.47 5.84 -10.66
C ALA A 342 9.53 6.28 -9.66
N TYR A 343 9.98 5.34 -8.83
CA TYR A 343 11.01 5.57 -7.83
C TYR A 343 12.07 4.47 -7.94
N ASP A 344 13.31 4.80 -7.59
CA ASP A 344 14.34 3.77 -7.45
C ASP A 344 14.16 2.95 -6.16
N LYS A 345 15.07 1.99 -5.94
CA LYS A 345 15.05 1.12 -4.75
C LYS A 345 15.18 1.88 -3.42
N ASP A 346 15.70 3.11 -3.43
CA ASP A 346 15.88 3.98 -2.27
C ASP A 346 14.73 5.01 -2.15
N LEU A 347 13.64 4.77 -2.90
CA LEU A 347 12.45 5.63 -2.97
C LEU A 347 12.78 7.07 -3.42
N THR A 348 13.76 7.26 -4.31
CA THR A 348 14.01 8.54 -4.97
C THR A 348 13.17 8.62 -6.24
N VAL A 349 12.46 9.73 -6.45
CA VAL A 349 11.65 9.97 -7.65
C VAL A 349 12.55 9.94 -8.90
N LYS A 350 12.19 9.13 -9.88
CA LYS A 350 12.87 8.97 -11.17
C LYS A 350 12.04 9.44 -12.34
N GLY A 351 10.74 9.59 -12.14
CA GLY A 351 9.87 10.10 -13.18
C GLY A 351 8.41 10.14 -12.74
N GLU A 352 7.67 10.94 -13.45
CA GLU A 352 6.23 11.09 -13.30
C GLU A 352 5.59 11.37 -14.66
N THR A 353 4.38 10.86 -14.87
CA THR A 353 3.64 11.07 -16.12
C THR A 353 2.13 10.98 -15.89
N LYS A 354 1.37 11.63 -16.77
CA LYS A 354 -0.07 11.43 -16.89
C LYS A 354 -0.34 10.24 -17.81
N LEU A 355 -1.27 9.37 -17.42
CA LEU A 355 -1.67 8.20 -18.20
C LEU A 355 -2.87 8.58 -19.08
N GLU A 356 -2.60 8.83 -20.35
CA GLU A 356 -3.65 9.18 -21.29
C GLU A 356 -4.44 7.93 -21.75
N GLY A 357 -5.77 8.08 -21.88
CA GLY A 357 -6.66 7.03 -22.38
C GLY A 357 -6.96 5.90 -21.39
N LEU A 358 -6.48 5.97 -20.16
CA LEU A 358 -6.80 5.00 -19.13
C LEU A 358 -8.21 5.23 -18.59
N SER A 359 -8.99 4.14 -18.44
CA SER A 359 -10.35 4.18 -17.89
C SER A 359 -10.41 3.81 -16.41
N GLU A 360 -9.46 3.00 -15.92
CA GLU A 360 -9.42 2.50 -14.54
C GLU A 360 -7.98 2.20 -14.11
N LEU A 361 -7.65 2.48 -12.84
CA LEU A 361 -6.34 2.15 -12.27
C LEU A 361 -6.20 0.65 -11.94
N PRO A 362 -4.99 0.10 -12.07
CA PRO A 362 -4.70 -1.30 -11.75
C PRO A 362 -4.62 -1.57 -10.24
N ILE A 363 -5.61 -1.14 -9.46
CA ILE A 363 -5.61 -1.27 -7.99
C ILE A 363 -5.63 -2.74 -7.57
N GLY A 364 -4.77 -3.09 -6.60
CA GLY A 364 -4.61 -4.45 -6.10
C GLY A 364 -3.91 -5.41 -7.09
N GLY A 365 -3.21 -4.85 -8.07
CA GLY A 365 -2.40 -5.59 -9.03
C GLY A 365 -1.03 -6.02 -8.49
N PHE A 366 -0.25 -6.65 -9.35
CA PHE A 366 1.11 -7.11 -9.06
C PHE A 366 1.97 -7.07 -10.33
N PHE A 367 3.27 -6.87 -10.14
CA PHE A 367 4.24 -6.98 -11.24
C PHE A 367 4.69 -8.43 -11.43
N LYS A 368 4.73 -8.85 -12.68
CA LYS A 368 5.34 -10.08 -13.14
C LYS A 368 5.96 -9.84 -14.51
N ASP A 369 7.24 -10.22 -14.68
CA ASP A 369 7.99 -10.02 -15.92
C ASP A 369 7.95 -8.57 -16.45
N SER A 370 8.09 -7.60 -15.53
CA SER A 370 7.97 -6.14 -15.75
C SER A 370 6.64 -5.69 -16.37
N LYS A 371 5.60 -6.51 -16.28
CA LYS A 371 4.23 -6.16 -16.63
C LYS A 371 3.38 -6.09 -15.37
N LEU A 372 2.48 -5.13 -15.33
CA LEU A 372 1.55 -4.99 -14.21
C LEU A 372 0.23 -5.69 -14.54
N TYR A 373 -0.10 -6.69 -13.77
CA TYR A 373 -1.34 -7.45 -13.85
C TYR A 373 -2.35 -6.88 -12.86
N SER A 374 -3.56 -6.60 -13.30
CA SER A 374 -4.69 -6.24 -12.44
C SER A 374 -5.87 -7.14 -12.75
N TYR A 375 -6.46 -7.72 -11.73
CA TYR A 375 -7.66 -8.54 -11.89
C TYR A 375 -8.79 -7.74 -12.53
N VAL A 376 -9.45 -8.36 -13.49
CA VAL A 376 -10.71 -7.90 -14.10
C VAL A 376 -11.70 -9.05 -14.19
N ASN A 377 -13.00 -8.74 -14.07
CA ASN A 377 -14.06 -9.68 -14.36
C ASN A 377 -14.48 -9.47 -15.82
N VAL A 378 -14.43 -10.52 -16.63
CA VAL A 378 -14.85 -10.49 -18.04
C VAL A 378 -15.90 -11.57 -18.22
N ASP A 379 -17.16 -11.16 -18.39
CA ASP A 379 -18.28 -12.08 -18.61
C ASP A 379 -18.40 -13.20 -17.53
N ASP A 380 -18.21 -12.81 -16.26
CA ASP A 380 -18.18 -13.69 -15.08
C ASP A 380 -16.98 -14.65 -15.02
N GLU A 381 -15.95 -14.43 -15.84
CA GLU A 381 -14.70 -15.18 -15.79
C GLU A 381 -13.56 -14.34 -15.21
N MET A 382 -12.58 -15.02 -14.57
CA MET A 382 -11.39 -14.38 -14.04
C MET A 382 -10.44 -14.01 -15.17
N GLY A 383 -10.09 -12.73 -15.25
CA GLY A 383 -9.10 -12.22 -16.20
C GLY A 383 -8.13 -11.22 -15.55
N PHE A 384 -7.15 -10.81 -16.35
CA PHE A 384 -6.21 -9.76 -15.99
C PHE A 384 -6.13 -8.70 -17.08
N ALA A 385 -6.27 -7.45 -16.70
CA ALA A 385 -5.77 -6.33 -17.47
C ALA A 385 -4.23 -6.29 -17.28
N VAL A 386 -3.48 -6.43 -18.36
CA VAL A 386 -2.02 -6.53 -18.34
C VAL A 386 -1.42 -5.30 -19.00
N PHE A 387 -0.78 -4.48 -18.18
CA PHE A 387 -0.09 -3.27 -18.63
C PHE A 387 1.36 -3.60 -18.97
N THR A 388 1.76 -3.29 -20.19
CA THR A 388 3.16 -3.33 -20.62
C THR A 388 3.63 -1.89 -20.81
N PHE A 389 4.57 -1.45 -19.99
CA PHE A 389 5.14 -0.10 -20.04
C PHE A 389 6.40 -0.10 -20.93
N ASN A 390 6.50 0.87 -21.85
CA ASN A 390 7.65 1.09 -22.73
C ASN A 390 8.27 2.45 -22.37
N PHE A 391 9.48 2.41 -21.84
CA PHE A 391 10.23 3.58 -21.33
C PHE A 391 11.21 4.14 -22.36
#